data_bc821b5fc58cb5843e023f3712a5d401
#
_entry.id   bc821b5fc58cb5843e023f3712a5d401
#
_cell.length_a   1.000
_cell.length_b   1.000
_cell.length_c   1.000
_cell.angle_alpha   90.00
_cell.angle_beta   90.00
_cell.angle_gamma   90.00
#
_symmetry.space_group_name_H-M   'P 1'
#
loop_
_entity.id
_entity.type
_entity.pdbx_description
1 polymer ?
#
loop_
_entity_poly.entity_id
_entity_poly.type
_entity_poly.pdbx_seq_one_letter_code
_entity_poly.pdbx_strand_id
1 'polypeptide(L)'
;MADDTTPTGDTDPPFAPEREHFIGYTHQEIWDRVHEVIDPAALDRAASVWRADATALAEAFRAFGDATHREFARWSGQTADAAAQATREFIRAGTDAHEVCAAIAALFELDRDAAQTVRAAIPPPQPYRPLDDPAAEAVHGGRRRMDHDIAAAAVTADVQDLMTHVYSPAIPASGDRVPRFAAPRTDPTGGGSRPL
;
A
#
# COMPACT_ATOMS: atom_id res chain seq x y z
N MET A 1 0.16 30.87 -13.15
CA MET A 1 1.49 30.27 -13.35
C MET A 1 1.51 29.10 -12.39
N ALA A 2 1.04 27.94 -12.86
CA ALA A 2 1.01 26.72 -12.07
C ALA A 2 2.43 26.13 -12.08
N ASP A 3 2.97 25.94 -10.88
CA ASP A 3 4.25 25.31 -10.63
C ASP A 3 4.11 23.82 -10.95
N ASP A 4 4.54 23.42 -12.12
CA ASP A 4 4.60 22.03 -12.59
C ASP A 4 5.84 21.37 -11.96
N THR A 5 5.73 21.06 -10.68
CA THR A 5 6.71 20.23 -9.99
C THR A 5 6.39 18.78 -10.30
N THR A 6 6.78 18.32 -11.48
CA THR A 6 6.82 16.91 -11.83
C THR A 6 7.71 16.20 -10.82
N PRO A 7 7.22 15.25 -10.01
CA PRO A 7 8.07 14.46 -9.14
C PRO A 7 8.97 13.59 -10.02
N THR A 8 10.25 13.85 -9.95
CA THR A 8 11.30 13.13 -10.66
C THR A 8 11.35 11.70 -10.09
N GLY A 9 10.72 10.82 -10.73
CA GLY A 9 11.06 9.50 -11.20
C GLY A 9 11.47 8.38 -10.23
N ASP A 10 11.09 8.34 -8.93
CA ASP A 10 11.43 7.21 -8.06
C ASP A 10 10.22 6.33 -7.66
N THR A 11 9.04 6.60 -8.19
CA THR A 11 7.85 5.78 -7.95
C THR A 11 7.29 5.19 -9.24
N ASP A 12 6.66 4.03 -9.15
CA ASP A 12 5.89 3.48 -10.26
C ASP A 12 4.71 4.39 -10.62
N PRO A 13 4.23 4.35 -11.89
CA PRO A 13 3.01 5.06 -12.23
C PRO A 13 1.90 4.70 -11.24
N PRO A 14 1.10 5.66 -10.77
CA PRO A 14 0.08 5.40 -9.78
C PRO A 14 -0.85 4.29 -10.26
N PHE A 15 -0.91 3.21 -9.49
CA PHE A 15 -1.91 2.16 -9.67
C PHE A 15 -3.13 2.56 -8.83
N ALA A 16 -3.85 3.57 -9.32
CA ALA A 16 -5.10 3.99 -8.71
C ALA A 16 -6.24 3.63 -9.67
N PRO A 17 -7.01 2.56 -9.40
CA PRO A 17 -8.32 2.42 -10.01
C PRO A 17 -9.17 3.65 -9.67
N GLU A 18 -10.17 3.93 -10.50
CA GLU A 18 -11.11 5.02 -10.24
C GLU A 18 -11.60 4.95 -8.80
N ARG A 19 -11.47 6.07 -8.06
CA ARG A 19 -11.79 6.10 -6.63
C ARG A 19 -13.28 5.92 -6.41
N GLU A 20 -13.64 5.05 -5.49
CA GLU A 20 -15.04 4.80 -5.14
C GLU A 20 -15.69 6.05 -4.54
N HIS A 21 -16.96 6.29 -4.93
CA HIS A 21 -17.80 7.35 -4.38
C HIS A 21 -18.79 6.74 -3.39
N PHE A 22 -18.57 6.96 -2.10
CA PHE A 22 -19.33 6.30 -1.04
C PHE A 22 -20.74 6.84 -0.82
N ILE A 23 -21.09 8.01 -1.37
CA ILE A 23 -22.40 8.61 -1.21
C ILE A 23 -23.57 7.75 -1.75
N GLY A 24 -23.30 6.82 -2.65
CA GLY A 24 -24.28 5.89 -3.20
C GLY A 24 -24.45 4.59 -2.41
N TYR A 25 -23.62 4.34 -1.38
CA TYR A 25 -23.66 3.10 -0.59
C TYR A 25 -24.48 3.30 0.68
N THR A 26 -25.25 2.27 1.04
CA THR A 26 -25.89 2.19 2.35
C THR A 26 -24.88 1.87 3.45
N HIS A 27 -25.22 2.15 4.70
CA HIS A 27 -24.39 1.77 5.85
C HIS A 27 -24.12 0.26 5.88
N GLN A 28 -25.11 -0.59 5.57
CA GLN A 28 -24.93 -2.04 5.53
C GLN A 28 -23.91 -2.46 4.46
N GLU A 29 -24.01 -1.93 3.25
CA GLU A 29 -23.07 -2.24 2.17
C GLU A 29 -21.64 -1.82 2.50
N ILE A 30 -21.45 -0.67 3.15
CA ILE A 30 -20.13 -0.23 3.60
C ILE A 30 -19.62 -1.15 4.71
N TRP A 31 -20.47 -1.48 5.71
CA TRP A 31 -20.12 -2.39 6.78
C TRP A 31 -19.65 -3.75 6.26
N ASP A 32 -20.43 -4.37 5.38
CA ASP A 32 -20.13 -5.68 4.81
C ASP A 32 -18.80 -5.66 4.05
N ARG A 33 -18.62 -4.69 3.15
CA ARG A 33 -17.38 -4.54 2.37
C ARG A 33 -16.15 -4.34 3.26
N VAL A 34 -16.24 -3.45 4.24
CA VAL A 34 -15.12 -3.16 5.16
C VAL A 34 -14.75 -4.37 5.99
N HIS A 35 -15.73 -5.18 6.42
CA HIS A 35 -15.46 -6.33 7.28
C HIS A 35 -15.16 -7.62 6.51
N GLU A 36 -15.62 -7.76 5.27
CA GLU A 36 -15.37 -8.93 4.43
C GLU A 36 -14.12 -8.79 3.56
N VAL A 37 -13.85 -7.58 3.05
CA VAL A 37 -12.79 -7.35 2.05
C VAL A 37 -11.52 -6.81 2.66
N ILE A 38 -11.61 -5.88 3.61
CA ILE A 38 -10.44 -5.27 4.24
C ILE A 38 -9.93 -6.19 5.35
N ASP A 39 -8.83 -6.91 5.09
CA ASP A 39 -8.17 -7.80 6.07
C ASP A 39 -6.84 -7.18 6.57
N PRO A 40 -6.83 -6.55 7.75
CA PRO A 40 -5.60 -6.02 8.34
C PRO A 40 -4.53 -7.08 8.57
N ALA A 41 -4.94 -8.34 8.83
CA ALA A 41 -3.98 -9.42 9.04
C ALA A 41 -3.29 -9.83 7.72
N ALA A 42 -3.98 -9.72 6.58
CA ALA A 42 -3.35 -9.94 5.27
C ALA A 42 -2.31 -8.86 4.98
N LEU A 43 -2.61 -7.60 5.29
CA LEU A 43 -1.68 -6.48 5.14
C LEU A 43 -0.45 -6.64 6.04
N ASP A 44 -0.64 -7.08 7.29
CA ASP A 44 0.46 -7.37 8.21
C ASP A 44 1.36 -8.51 7.72
N ARG A 45 0.77 -9.58 7.17
CA ARG A 45 1.54 -10.66 6.54
C ARG A 45 2.35 -10.17 5.35
N ALA A 46 1.77 -9.33 4.48
CA ALA A 46 2.47 -8.73 3.35
C ALA A 46 3.64 -7.85 3.82
N ALA A 47 3.41 -6.97 4.79
CA ALA A 47 4.47 -6.16 5.41
C ALA A 47 5.63 -7.02 5.94
N SER A 48 5.29 -8.13 6.61
CA SER A 48 6.28 -9.05 7.19
C SER A 48 7.14 -9.73 6.12
N VAL A 49 6.54 -10.14 5.00
CA VAL A 49 7.27 -10.75 3.86
C VAL A 49 8.22 -9.72 3.26
N TRP A 50 7.75 -8.54 2.92
CA TRP A 50 8.59 -7.49 2.33
C TRP A 50 9.75 -7.06 3.25
N ARG A 51 9.51 -7.02 4.58
CA ARG A 51 10.55 -6.74 5.56
C ARG A 51 11.61 -7.85 5.63
N ALA A 52 11.17 -9.11 5.55
CA ALA A 52 12.08 -10.25 5.50
C ALA A 52 12.94 -10.23 4.22
N ASP A 53 12.34 -9.92 3.07
CA ASP A 53 13.05 -9.79 1.80
C ASP A 53 14.06 -8.64 1.83
N ALA A 54 13.70 -7.48 2.39
CA ALA A 54 14.62 -6.38 2.61
C ALA A 54 15.83 -6.81 3.45
N THR A 55 15.60 -7.51 4.55
CA THR A 55 16.67 -8.00 5.42
C THR A 55 17.58 -9.00 4.68
N ALA A 56 16.98 -9.95 3.96
CA ALA A 56 17.73 -10.96 3.22
C ALA A 56 18.58 -10.34 2.10
N LEU A 57 18.06 -9.33 1.38
CA LEU A 57 18.82 -8.58 0.38
C LEU A 57 20.00 -7.85 1.01
N ALA A 58 19.79 -7.12 2.10
CA ALA A 58 20.87 -6.40 2.79
C ALA A 58 22.00 -7.35 3.24
N GLU A 59 21.63 -8.49 3.82
CA GLU A 59 22.59 -9.50 4.27
C GLU A 59 23.37 -10.14 3.10
N ALA A 60 22.64 -10.50 2.02
CA ALA A 60 23.25 -11.11 0.84
C ALA A 60 24.26 -10.17 0.16
N PHE A 61 23.87 -8.89 -0.05
CA PHE A 61 24.77 -7.92 -0.69
C PHE A 61 25.93 -7.51 0.21
N ARG A 62 25.76 -7.46 1.52
CA ARG A 62 26.88 -7.27 2.44
C ARG A 62 27.87 -8.44 2.37
N ALA A 63 27.38 -9.68 2.45
CA ALA A 63 28.23 -10.86 2.37
C ALA A 63 28.96 -10.96 1.02
N PHE A 64 28.27 -10.64 -0.09
CA PHE A 64 28.87 -10.58 -1.42
C PHE A 64 29.95 -9.50 -1.50
N GLY A 65 29.70 -8.30 -0.95
CA GLY A 65 30.69 -7.23 -0.88
C GLY A 65 31.94 -7.61 -0.11
N ASP A 66 31.78 -8.24 1.05
CA ASP A 66 32.90 -8.72 1.88
C ASP A 66 33.73 -9.81 1.16
N ALA A 67 33.07 -10.73 0.44
CA ALA A 67 33.73 -11.77 -0.32
C ALA A 67 34.50 -11.20 -1.51
N THR A 68 33.89 -10.37 -2.31
CA THR A 68 34.52 -9.77 -3.51
C THR A 68 35.66 -8.83 -3.15
N HIS A 69 35.53 -8.06 -2.07
CA HIS A 69 36.62 -7.21 -1.59
C HIS A 69 37.89 -8.00 -1.28
N ARG A 70 37.75 -9.17 -0.64
CA ARG A 70 38.92 -10.07 -0.35
C ARG A 70 39.56 -10.61 -1.60
N GLU A 71 38.80 -10.95 -2.62
CA GLU A 71 39.32 -11.45 -3.88
C GLU A 71 40.01 -10.36 -4.69
N PHE A 72 39.39 -9.18 -4.82
CA PHE A 72 39.98 -8.03 -5.57
C PHE A 72 41.27 -7.50 -4.91
N ALA A 73 41.46 -7.69 -3.61
CA ALA A 73 42.71 -7.31 -2.95
C ALA A 73 43.95 -8.08 -3.50
N ARG A 74 43.74 -9.18 -4.24
CA ARG A 74 44.81 -10.00 -4.85
C ARG A 74 44.99 -9.74 -6.35
N TRP A 75 44.15 -8.87 -6.95
CA TRP A 75 44.17 -8.56 -8.38
C TRP A 75 44.72 -7.17 -8.61
N SER A 76 45.35 -6.96 -9.78
CA SER A 76 45.85 -5.65 -10.18
C SER A 76 45.75 -5.46 -11.71
N GLY A 77 45.68 -4.18 -12.16
CA GLY A 77 45.61 -3.81 -13.54
C GLY A 77 44.17 -3.46 -14.02
N GLN A 78 44.07 -2.96 -15.23
CA GLN A 78 42.84 -2.40 -15.77
C GLN A 78 41.62 -3.32 -15.72
N THR A 79 41.80 -4.60 -15.96
CA THR A 79 40.71 -5.59 -15.89
C THR A 79 40.21 -5.77 -14.45
N ALA A 80 41.12 -5.78 -13.46
CA ALA A 80 40.74 -5.84 -12.05
C ALA A 80 39.95 -4.58 -11.62
N ASP A 81 40.38 -3.41 -12.06
CA ASP A 81 39.71 -2.13 -11.78
C ASP A 81 38.31 -2.09 -12.38
N ALA A 82 38.14 -2.54 -13.63
CA ALA A 82 36.85 -2.63 -14.30
C ALA A 82 35.91 -3.62 -13.59
N ALA A 83 36.39 -4.80 -13.20
CA ALA A 83 35.62 -5.79 -12.47
C ALA A 83 35.20 -5.28 -11.09
N ALA A 84 36.10 -4.61 -10.36
CA ALA A 84 35.81 -4.00 -9.09
C ALA A 84 34.76 -2.88 -9.21
N GLN A 85 34.82 -2.09 -10.29
CA GLN A 85 33.83 -1.05 -10.56
C GLN A 85 32.44 -1.65 -10.83
N ALA A 86 32.34 -2.64 -11.71
CA ALA A 86 31.07 -3.32 -12.00
C ALA A 86 30.48 -3.97 -10.74
N THR A 87 31.33 -4.56 -9.89
CA THR A 87 30.90 -5.15 -8.62
C THR A 87 30.35 -4.10 -7.66
N ARG A 88 31.00 -2.94 -7.54
CA ARG A 88 30.48 -1.84 -6.71
C ARG A 88 29.12 -1.33 -7.20
N GLU A 89 28.94 -1.24 -8.53
CA GLU A 89 27.66 -0.84 -9.13
C GLU A 89 26.56 -1.88 -8.85
N PHE A 90 26.88 -3.16 -8.93
CA PHE A 90 25.95 -4.24 -8.61
C PHE A 90 25.56 -4.22 -7.12
N ILE A 91 26.51 -4.03 -6.20
CA ILE A 91 26.22 -3.90 -4.76
C ILE A 91 25.32 -2.68 -4.50
N ARG A 92 25.56 -1.55 -5.16
CA ARG A 92 24.71 -0.36 -5.03
C ARG A 92 23.27 -0.66 -5.48
N ALA A 93 23.11 -1.30 -6.63
CA ALA A 93 21.78 -1.70 -7.12
C ALA A 93 21.05 -2.63 -6.14
N GLY A 94 21.78 -3.51 -5.44
CA GLY A 94 21.22 -4.35 -4.39
C GLY A 94 20.82 -3.58 -3.13
N THR A 95 21.57 -2.55 -2.77
CA THR A 95 21.20 -1.64 -1.68
C THR A 95 19.94 -0.85 -2.04
N ASP A 96 19.85 -0.33 -3.27
CA ASP A 96 18.66 0.37 -3.75
C ASP A 96 17.43 -0.57 -3.71
N ALA A 97 17.58 -1.84 -4.11
CA ALA A 97 16.52 -2.84 -4.06
C ALA A 97 16.06 -3.15 -2.63
N HIS A 98 17.00 -3.21 -1.67
CA HIS A 98 16.67 -3.35 -0.25
C HIS A 98 15.81 -2.18 0.25
N GLU A 99 16.17 -0.94 -0.11
CA GLU A 99 15.42 0.26 0.29
C GLU A 99 14.00 0.25 -0.29
N VAL A 100 13.82 -0.18 -1.53
CA VAL A 100 12.50 -0.37 -2.15
C VAL A 100 11.66 -1.38 -1.37
N CYS A 101 12.20 -2.55 -1.04
CA CYS A 101 11.48 -3.57 -0.25
C CYS A 101 11.10 -3.04 1.13
N ALA A 102 11.99 -2.31 1.79
CA ALA A 102 11.72 -1.71 3.10
C ALA A 102 10.61 -0.65 3.03
N ALA A 103 10.61 0.19 1.98
CA ALA A 103 9.57 1.19 1.76
C ALA A 103 8.21 0.56 1.47
N ILE A 104 8.14 -0.52 0.68
CA ILE A 104 6.91 -1.27 0.44
C ILE A 104 6.38 -1.89 1.75
N ALA A 105 7.26 -2.46 2.58
CA ALA A 105 6.86 -2.98 3.89
C ALA A 105 6.22 -1.89 4.75
N ALA A 106 6.82 -0.70 4.80
CA ALA A 106 6.28 0.43 5.55
C ALA A 106 4.92 0.92 5.00
N LEU A 107 4.69 0.89 3.69
CA LEU A 107 3.38 1.20 3.11
C LEU A 107 2.31 0.21 3.57
N PHE A 108 2.59 -1.10 3.56
CA PHE A 108 1.65 -2.11 4.07
C PHE A 108 1.37 -1.96 5.57
N GLU A 109 2.33 -1.52 6.37
CA GLU A 109 2.12 -1.22 7.79
C GLU A 109 1.16 -0.04 7.98
N LEU A 110 1.33 1.03 7.21
CA LEU A 110 0.41 2.18 7.22
C LEU A 110 -1.00 1.79 6.77
N ASP A 111 -1.11 0.97 5.72
CA ASP A 111 -2.39 0.48 5.22
C ASP A 111 -3.09 -0.43 6.25
N ARG A 112 -2.34 -1.28 6.96
CA ARG A 112 -2.86 -2.10 8.07
C ARG A 112 -3.43 -1.21 9.18
N ASP A 113 -2.71 -0.18 9.61
CA ASP A 113 -3.13 0.70 10.68
C ASP A 113 -4.38 1.51 10.28
N ALA A 114 -4.42 1.98 9.03
CA ALA A 114 -5.60 2.62 8.47
C ALA A 114 -6.79 1.66 8.39
N ALA A 115 -6.58 0.43 7.94
CA ALA A 115 -7.61 -0.61 7.88
C ALA A 115 -8.20 -0.93 9.25
N GLN A 116 -7.35 -1.05 10.29
CA GLN A 116 -7.81 -1.25 11.67
C GLN A 116 -8.64 -0.05 12.15
N THR A 117 -8.18 1.16 11.88
CA THR A 117 -8.88 2.40 12.26
C THR A 117 -10.26 2.47 11.61
N VAL A 118 -10.35 2.25 10.30
CA VAL A 118 -11.61 2.27 9.55
C VAL A 118 -12.57 1.21 10.09
N ARG A 119 -12.11 -0.03 10.27
CA ARG A 119 -12.95 -1.12 10.80
C ARG A 119 -13.47 -0.85 12.21
N ALA A 120 -12.67 -0.24 13.07
CA ALA A 120 -13.06 0.10 14.43
C ALA A 120 -14.02 1.29 14.51
N ALA A 121 -13.94 2.21 13.55
CA ALA A 121 -14.75 3.43 13.56
C ALA A 121 -16.16 3.24 12.98
N ILE A 122 -16.40 2.20 12.17
CA ILE A 122 -17.71 1.92 11.57
C ILE A 122 -18.52 1.03 12.54
N PRO A 123 -19.62 1.53 13.15
CA PRO A 123 -20.47 0.71 14.01
C PRO A 123 -21.31 -0.25 13.17
N PRO A 124 -21.74 -1.40 13.74
CA PRO A 124 -22.65 -2.29 13.04
C PRO A 124 -24.01 -1.61 12.78
N PRO A 125 -24.61 -1.80 11.59
CA PRO A 125 -25.92 -1.29 11.29
C PRO A 125 -26.98 -1.81 12.28
N GLN A 126 -27.84 -0.91 12.75
CA GLN A 126 -28.86 -1.26 13.74
C GLN A 126 -30.22 -1.36 13.03
N PRO A 127 -30.82 -2.57 12.91
CA PRO A 127 -32.14 -2.71 12.34
C PRO A 127 -33.22 -2.13 13.27
N TYR A 128 -34.27 -1.60 12.69
CA TYR A 128 -35.44 -1.19 13.49
C TYR A 128 -36.00 -2.41 14.26
N ARG A 129 -36.27 -2.21 15.54
CA ARG A 129 -36.91 -3.22 16.40
C ARG A 129 -38.30 -2.73 16.79
N PRO A 130 -39.37 -3.40 16.31
CA PRO A 130 -40.73 -3.13 16.75
C PRO A 130 -40.89 -3.36 18.25
N LEU A 131 -41.96 -2.78 18.85
CA LEU A 131 -42.34 -3.12 20.21
C LEU A 131 -42.91 -4.55 20.29
N ASP A 132 -42.66 -5.23 21.38
CA ASP A 132 -43.16 -6.60 21.60
C ASP A 132 -44.70 -6.66 21.69
N ASP A 133 -45.35 -5.57 22.16
CA ASP A 133 -46.79 -5.43 22.16
C ASP A 133 -47.32 -4.89 20.83
N PRO A 134 -48.08 -5.68 20.04
CA PRO A 134 -48.60 -5.24 18.74
C PRO A 134 -49.56 -4.02 18.84
N ALA A 135 -50.30 -3.88 19.94
CA ALA A 135 -51.19 -2.75 20.12
C ALA A 135 -50.42 -1.44 20.35
N ALA A 136 -49.35 -1.53 21.17
CA ALA A 136 -48.45 -0.38 21.37
C ALA A 136 -47.67 -0.04 20.10
N GLU A 137 -47.23 -1.02 19.33
CA GLU A 137 -46.55 -0.80 18.04
C GLU A 137 -47.51 -0.15 17.05
N ALA A 138 -48.77 -0.55 16.98
CA ALA A 138 -49.76 0.09 16.09
C ALA A 138 -49.96 1.57 16.41
N VAL A 139 -49.85 1.96 17.67
CA VAL A 139 -50.05 3.36 18.13
C VAL A 139 -48.75 4.18 17.97
N HIS A 140 -47.63 3.63 18.34
CA HIS A 140 -46.37 4.38 18.47
C HIS A 140 -45.31 4.04 17.42
N GLY A 141 -45.47 2.92 16.70
CA GLY A 141 -44.45 2.36 15.79
C GLY A 141 -44.10 3.30 14.64
N GLY A 142 -45.09 4.02 14.12
CA GLY A 142 -44.84 4.96 13.02
C GLY A 142 -43.85 6.08 13.39
N ARG A 143 -44.03 6.68 14.57
CA ARG A 143 -43.13 7.72 15.07
C ARG A 143 -41.75 7.14 15.40
N ARG A 144 -41.71 6.03 16.10
CA ARG A 144 -40.45 5.36 16.47
C ARG A 144 -39.64 4.95 15.23
N ARG A 145 -40.33 4.46 14.18
CA ARG A 145 -39.66 4.14 12.90
C ARG A 145 -39.07 5.36 12.24
N MET A 146 -39.83 6.45 12.19
CA MET A 146 -39.33 7.71 11.65
C MET A 146 -38.11 8.25 12.42
N ASP A 147 -38.14 8.20 13.77
CA ASP A 147 -37.03 8.62 14.61
C ASP A 147 -35.79 7.72 14.38
N HIS A 148 -36.01 6.41 14.24
CA HIS A 148 -34.97 5.44 13.89
C HIS A 148 -34.37 5.73 12.52
N ASP A 149 -35.19 5.98 11.49
CA ASP A 149 -34.73 6.21 10.13
C ASP A 149 -33.91 7.51 10.02
N ILE A 150 -34.30 8.55 10.78
CA ILE A 150 -33.54 9.80 10.88
C ILE A 150 -32.16 9.54 11.52
N ALA A 151 -32.13 8.79 12.61
CA ALA A 151 -30.87 8.44 13.28
C ALA A 151 -29.99 7.55 12.39
N ALA A 152 -30.56 6.57 11.70
CA ALA A 152 -29.84 5.70 10.77
C ALA A 152 -29.27 6.46 9.58
N ALA A 153 -30.00 7.46 9.05
CA ALA A 153 -29.52 8.32 7.97
C ALA A 153 -28.32 9.17 8.42
N ALA A 154 -28.35 9.70 9.65
CA ALA A 154 -27.22 10.44 10.21
C ALA A 154 -25.96 9.56 10.33
N VAL A 155 -26.10 8.34 10.90
CA VAL A 155 -24.96 7.41 10.98
C VAL A 155 -24.44 7.00 9.59
N THR A 156 -25.36 6.83 8.60
CA THR A 156 -24.95 6.54 7.22
C THR A 156 -24.09 7.64 6.64
N ALA A 157 -24.48 8.91 6.86
CA ALA A 157 -23.70 10.06 6.40
C ALA A 157 -22.30 10.10 7.07
N ASP A 158 -22.22 9.87 8.39
CA ASP A 158 -20.97 9.83 9.13
C ASP A 158 -20.04 8.71 8.59
N VAL A 159 -20.59 7.54 8.28
CA VAL A 159 -19.84 6.42 7.71
C VAL A 159 -19.35 6.72 6.29
N GLN A 160 -20.17 7.34 5.45
CA GLN A 160 -19.80 7.79 4.10
C GLN A 160 -18.67 8.84 4.17
N ASP A 161 -18.76 9.77 5.10
CA ASP A 161 -17.71 10.78 5.35
C ASP A 161 -16.41 10.14 5.83
N LEU A 162 -16.47 9.18 6.72
CA LEU A 162 -15.30 8.40 7.16
C LEU A 162 -14.61 7.71 5.98
N MET A 163 -15.38 7.03 5.12
CA MET A 163 -14.82 6.37 3.94
C MET A 163 -14.19 7.37 2.97
N THR A 164 -14.79 8.52 2.80
CA THR A 164 -14.29 9.57 1.91
C THR A 164 -13.03 10.25 2.45
N HIS A 165 -12.99 10.56 3.75
CA HIS A 165 -11.95 11.42 4.33
C HIS A 165 -10.86 10.66 5.08
N VAL A 166 -11.08 9.39 5.43
CA VAL A 166 -10.09 8.55 6.13
C VAL A 166 -9.62 7.38 5.26
N TYR A 167 -10.55 6.57 4.73
CA TYR A 167 -10.20 5.41 3.91
C TYR A 167 -9.56 5.80 2.58
N SER A 168 -10.22 6.66 1.80
CA SER A 168 -9.77 7.02 0.44
C SER A 168 -8.38 7.67 0.39
N PRO A 169 -8.00 8.60 1.29
CA PRO A 169 -6.66 9.17 1.28
C PRO A 169 -5.58 8.29 1.90
N ALA A 170 -5.96 7.24 2.64
CA ALA A 170 -5.02 6.32 3.26
C ALA A 170 -4.69 5.13 2.34
N ILE A 171 -5.61 4.17 2.23
CA ILE A 171 -5.37 2.89 1.58
C ILE A 171 -5.28 3.00 0.04
N PRO A 172 -6.27 3.56 -0.69
CA PRO A 172 -6.14 3.70 -2.14
C PRO A 172 -5.00 4.61 -2.58
N ALA A 173 -4.67 5.63 -1.79
CA ALA A 173 -3.58 6.55 -2.10
C ALA A 173 -2.17 5.98 -1.80
N SER A 174 -2.05 4.85 -1.10
CA SER A 174 -0.75 4.20 -0.89
C SER A 174 -0.15 3.72 -2.21
N GLY A 175 -0.98 3.32 -3.18
CA GLY A 175 -0.56 2.93 -4.52
C GLY A 175 0.21 4.00 -5.29
N ASP A 176 -0.05 5.28 -5.00
CA ASP A 176 0.66 6.42 -5.61
C ASP A 176 2.10 6.57 -5.10
N ARG A 177 2.44 5.89 -4.01
CA ARG A 177 3.72 5.99 -3.30
C ARG A 177 4.60 4.76 -3.43
N VAL A 178 4.19 3.76 -4.23
CA VAL A 178 4.97 2.54 -4.42
C VAL A 178 6.28 2.87 -5.12
N PRO A 179 7.45 2.61 -4.48
CA PRO A 179 8.74 2.92 -5.07
C PRO A 179 9.04 1.97 -6.24
N ARG A 180 9.84 2.46 -7.18
CA ARG A 180 10.25 1.70 -8.36
C ARG A 180 11.59 1.00 -8.12
N PHE A 181 11.69 -0.26 -8.53
CA PHE A 181 12.99 -0.91 -8.66
C PHE A 181 13.78 -0.29 -9.82
N ALA A 182 15.06 -0.02 -9.61
CA ALA A 182 15.93 0.46 -10.68
C ALA A 182 15.97 -0.56 -11.81
N ALA A 183 15.78 -0.08 -13.05
CA ALA A 183 15.91 -0.93 -14.23
C ALA A 183 17.34 -1.47 -14.35
N PRO A 184 17.54 -2.74 -14.74
CA PRO A 184 18.86 -3.27 -15.02
C PRO A 184 19.52 -2.38 -16.12
N ARG A 185 20.75 -1.97 -15.88
CA ARG A 185 21.52 -1.28 -16.93
C ARG A 185 21.78 -2.25 -18.06
N THR A 186 21.12 -2.06 -19.20
CA THR A 186 21.48 -2.69 -20.46
C THR A 186 22.64 -1.89 -21.03
N ASP A 187 23.85 -2.46 -20.99
CA ASP A 187 25.00 -1.88 -21.69
C ASP A 187 24.67 -1.78 -23.18
N PRO A 188 24.69 -0.57 -23.80
CA PRO A 188 24.43 -0.43 -25.22
C PRO A 188 25.58 -0.92 -26.10
N THR A 189 26.62 -1.53 -25.54
CA THR A 189 27.86 -1.92 -26.25
C THR A 189 27.91 -3.42 -26.60
N GLY A 190 26.79 -4.07 -26.92
CA GLY A 190 26.77 -5.46 -27.41
C GLY A 190 26.42 -5.63 -28.91
N GLY A 191 26.44 -4.58 -29.73
CA GLY A 191 25.97 -4.60 -31.12
C GLY A 191 27.00 -4.21 -32.17
N GLY A 192 28.27 -4.47 -31.96
CA GLY A 192 29.28 -4.31 -33.01
C GLY A 192 29.31 -5.50 -33.96
N SER A 193 28.35 -5.64 -34.86
CA SER A 193 28.46 -6.49 -36.06
C SER A 193 29.61 -5.95 -36.92
N ARG A 194 30.72 -6.67 -36.93
CA ARG A 194 31.75 -6.52 -37.97
C ARG A 194 31.20 -7.12 -39.27
N PRO A 195 31.08 -6.38 -40.37
CA PRO A 195 30.90 -7.00 -41.68
C PRO A 195 32.23 -7.64 -42.12
N LEU A 196 32.13 -8.84 -42.66
CA LEU A 196 33.20 -9.53 -43.38
C LEU A 196 33.49 -8.83 -44.74
#